data_6cf10c0a08dd100980b040f4e3152f25
#
_entry.id   6cf10c0a08dd100980b040f4e3152f25
#
_cell.length_a   1.000
_cell.length_b   1.000
_cell.length_c   1.000
_cell.angle_alpha   90.00
_cell.angle_beta   90.00
_cell.angle_gamma   90.00
#
_symmetry.space_group_name_H-M   'P 1'
#
loop_
_entity.id
_entity.type
_entity.pdbx_description
1 polymer ?
#
loop_
_entity_poly.entity_id
_entity_poly.type
_entity_poly.pdbx_seq_one_letter_code
_entity_poly.pdbx_strand_id
1 'polypeptide(L)'
;MNRVEEFVNKYYVERKNTNSLKWDALEERFGDKDLLAMWVADMEFKTPECIRKALSERVEHGVFGYTKLPESYYEEYKKWHKQKYDINVEKQWIRFAPGIVQAILWVIHAYTKKDHSVIIMPPVYYPFANSIR
;
A
#
# COMPACT_ATOMS: atom_id res chain seq x y z
N MET A 1 -6.46 2.76 -32.90
CA MET A 1 -6.31 3.01 -31.43
C MET A 1 -4.89 2.63 -31.09
N ASN A 2 -4.16 3.48 -30.40
CA ASN A 2 -2.80 3.13 -30.02
C ASN A 2 -2.80 2.26 -28.73
N ARG A 3 -1.65 1.65 -28.43
CA ARG A 3 -1.51 0.73 -27.27
C ARG A 3 -1.88 1.36 -25.92
N VAL A 4 -1.68 2.67 -25.78
CA VAL A 4 -2.00 3.40 -24.54
C VAL A 4 -3.52 3.57 -24.42
N GLU A 5 -4.19 3.96 -25.49
CA GLU A 5 -5.66 4.08 -25.51
C GLU A 5 -6.35 2.75 -25.22
N GLU A 6 -5.84 1.64 -25.77
CA GLU A 6 -6.34 0.32 -25.49
C GLU A 6 -6.19 -0.05 -24.01
N PHE A 7 -5.04 0.25 -23.41
CA PHE A 7 -4.79 0.04 -21.99
C PHE A 7 -5.74 0.86 -21.11
N VAL A 8 -5.85 2.15 -21.39
CA VAL A 8 -6.73 3.06 -20.63
C VAL A 8 -8.18 2.60 -20.71
N ASN A 9 -8.69 2.33 -21.92
CA ASN A 9 -10.07 1.89 -22.10
C ASN A 9 -10.39 0.56 -21.40
N LYS A 10 -9.39 -0.32 -21.28
CA LYS A 10 -9.54 -1.63 -20.65
C LYS A 10 -9.48 -1.57 -19.12
N TYR A 11 -8.62 -0.73 -18.57
CA TYR A 11 -8.27 -0.80 -17.15
C TYR A 11 -8.70 0.41 -16.33
N TYR A 12 -8.96 1.56 -16.93
CA TYR A 12 -9.40 2.74 -16.20
C TYR A 12 -10.73 2.51 -15.47
N VAL A 13 -10.84 3.05 -14.26
CA VAL A 13 -12.06 3.07 -13.45
C VAL A 13 -12.23 4.46 -12.86
N GLU A 14 -13.38 5.08 -13.09
CA GLU A 14 -13.75 6.30 -12.38
C GLU A 14 -13.95 5.99 -10.88
N ARG A 15 -13.32 6.79 -10.03
CA ARG A 15 -13.32 6.55 -8.59
C ARG A 15 -14.00 7.65 -7.76
N LYS A 16 -14.51 8.71 -8.39
CA LYS A 16 -15.34 9.70 -7.69
C LYS A 16 -16.64 9.03 -7.22
N ASN A 17 -17.13 9.41 -6.05
CA ASN A 17 -18.34 8.86 -5.41
C ASN A 17 -18.27 7.36 -5.10
N THR A 18 -17.05 6.85 -4.83
CA THR A 18 -16.81 5.46 -4.44
C THR A 18 -16.20 5.32 -3.04
N ASN A 19 -16.26 6.36 -2.24
CA ASN A 19 -15.55 6.52 -0.97
C ASN A 19 -14.02 6.50 -1.14
N SER A 20 -13.54 6.95 -2.28
CA SER A 20 -12.12 7.10 -2.55
C SER A 20 -11.54 8.25 -1.75
N LEU A 21 -10.64 7.98 -0.81
CA LEU A 21 -9.96 9.04 -0.05
C LEU A 21 -9.31 10.07 -0.98
N LYS A 22 -8.70 9.62 -2.08
CA LYS A 22 -8.02 10.47 -3.06
C LYS A 22 -8.95 11.49 -3.71
N TRP A 23 -10.17 11.10 -4.06
CA TRP A 23 -11.10 11.91 -4.84
C TRP A 23 -12.22 12.52 -4.00
N ASP A 24 -12.78 11.75 -3.07
CA ASP A 24 -14.00 12.16 -2.37
C ASP A 24 -13.72 12.99 -1.11
N ALA A 25 -12.44 13.05 -0.65
CA ALA A 25 -12.04 13.88 0.48
C ALA A 25 -11.40 15.22 0.09
N LEU A 26 -11.46 15.61 -1.18
CA LEU A 26 -10.82 16.85 -1.66
C LEU A 26 -11.43 18.09 -1.00
N GLU A 27 -12.75 18.21 -0.96
CA GLU A 27 -13.42 19.35 -0.36
C GLU A 27 -13.14 19.46 1.14
N GLU A 28 -13.24 18.35 1.87
CA GLU A 28 -12.96 18.30 3.31
C GLU A 28 -11.52 18.71 3.65
N ARG A 29 -10.56 18.27 2.84
CA ARG A 29 -9.14 18.47 3.13
C ARG A 29 -8.53 19.73 2.55
N PHE A 30 -9.03 20.19 1.41
CA PHE A 30 -8.42 21.27 0.63
C PHE A 30 -9.41 22.40 0.30
N GLY A 31 -10.68 22.26 0.67
CA GLY A 31 -11.71 23.29 0.50
C GLY A 31 -12.30 23.39 -0.92
N ASP A 32 -11.92 22.48 -1.83
CA ASP A 32 -12.41 22.49 -3.21
C ASP A 32 -12.48 21.04 -3.75
N LYS A 33 -13.68 20.64 -4.18
CA LYS A 33 -13.96 19.30 -4.72
C LYS A 33 -13.46 19.09 -6.16
N ASP A 34 -13.18 20.17 -6.88
CA ASP A 34 -12.87 20.13 -8.30
C ASP A 34 -11.35 20.14 -8.57
N LEU A 35 -10.54 20.03 -7.52
CA LEU A 35 -9.10 19.94 -7.63
C LEU A 35 -8.65 18.64 -8.33
N LEU A 36 -7.53 18.73 -9.04
CA LEU A 36 -6.82 17.55 -9.54
C LEU A 36 -6.12 16.83 -8.37
N ALA A 37 -6.54 15.62 -8.07
CA ALA A 37 -6.01 14.85 -6.94
C ALA A 37 -4.62 14.28 -7.25
N MET A 38 -3.58 14.84 -6.63
CA MET A 38 -2.17 14.41 -6.76
C MET A 38 -1.50 14.14 -5.39
N TRP A 39 -2.26 13.78 -4.38
CA TRP A 39 -1.80 13.68 -2.99
C TRP A 39 -1.77 12.25 -2.42
N VAL A 40 -2.58 11.34 -2.94
CA VAL A 40 -2.56 9.91 -2.61
C VAL A 40 -2.00 9.13 -3.80
N ALA A 41 -1.02 8.29 -3.56
CA ALA A 41 -0.31 7.53 -4.59
C ALA A 41 -1.01 6.22 -4.96
N ASP A 42 -2.32 6.22 -5.09
CA ASP A 42 -3.09 5.12 -5.66
C ASP A 42 -3.49 5.39 -7.12
N MET A 43 -3.80 4.36 -7.86
CA MET A 43 -4.06 4.43 -9.30
C MET A 43 -5.53 4.21 -9.63
N GLU A 44 -5.96 4.75 -10.77
CA GLU A 44 -7.30 4.58 -11.34
C GLU A 44 -7.39 3.36 -12.27
N PHE A 45 -6.43 2.45 -12.22
CA PHE A 45 -6.42 1.25 -13.05
C PHE A 45 -6.80 0.00 -12.25
N LYS A 46 -7.61 -0.85 -12.87
CA LYS A 46 -7.97 -2.16 -12.29
C LYS A 46 -6.72 -2.94 -11.92
N THR A 47 -6.72 -3.51 -10.75
CA THR A 47 -5.70 -4.49 -10.32
C THR A 47 -5.64 -5.65 -11.34
N PRO A 48 -4.45 -6.21 -11.63
CA PRO A 48 -4.30 -7.33 -12.53
C PRO A 48 -5.29 -8.47 -12.29
N GLU A 49 -5.74 -9.11 -13.37
CA GLU A 49 -6.80 -10.12 -13.31
C GLU A 49 -6.44 -11.30 -12.40
N CYS A 50 -5.18 -11.75 -12.42
CA CYS A 50 -4.72 -12.84 -11.55
C CYS A 50 -4.90 -12.53 -10.06
N ILE A 51 -4.67 -11.29 -9.65
CA ILE A 51 -4.87 -10.86 -8.25
C ILE A 51 -6.36 -10.81 -7.94
N ARG A 52 -7.18 -10.22 -8.82
CA ARG A 52 -8.63 -10.14 -8.62
C ARG A 52 -9.27 -11.53 -8.55
N LYS A 53 -8.80 -12.47 -9.39
CA LYS A 53 -9.25 -13.87 -9.37
C LYS A 53 -8.94 -14.53 -8.03
N ALA A 54 -7.71 -14.43 -7.54
CA ALA A 54 -7.31 -14.99 -6.24
C ALA A 54 -8.13 -14.41 -5.08
N LEU A 55 -8.45 -13.11 -5.13
CA LEU A 55 -9.32 -12.48 -4.13
C LEU A 55 -10.76 -12.99 -4.23
N SER A 56 -11.31 -13.15 -5.44
CA SER A 56 -12.65 -13.70 -5.64
C SER A 56 -12.76 -15.14 -5.14
N GLU A 57 -11.77 -15.99 -5.41
CA GLU A 57 -11.72 -17.35 -4.89
C GLU A 57 -11.71 -17.35 -3.35
N ARG A 58 -11.04 -16.40 -2.72
CA ARG A 58 -11.06 -16.28 -1.25
C ARG A 58 -12.40 -15.79 -0.72
N VAL A 59 -13.08 -14.89 -1.43
CA VAL A 59 -14.44 -14.43 -1.09
C VAL A 59 -15.43 -15.59 -1.21
N GLU A 60 -15.38 -16.36 -2.28
CA GLU A 60 -16.24 -17.55 -2.48
C GLU A 60 -16.03 -18.63 -1.40
N HIS A 61 -14.82 -18.75 -0.87
CA HIS A 61 -14.56 -19.63 0.28
C HIS A 61 -15.37 -19.24 1.52
N GLY A 62 -15.70 -17.96 1.71
CA GLY A 62 -16.68 -17.45 2.67
C GLY A 62 -16.27 -17.47 4.14
N VAL A 63 -15.13 -18.05 4.52
CA VAL A 63 -14.66 -18.11 5.91
C VAL A 63 -13.39 -17.28 6.07
N PHE A 64 -13.48 -16.19 6.84
CA PHE A 64 -12.41 -15.22 7.08
C PHE A 64 -11.92 -15.35 8.54
N GLY A 65 -11.07 -16.34 8.77
CA GLY A 65 -10.45 -16.57 10.09
C GLY A 65 -9.00 -16.12 10.14
N TYR A 66 -8.31 -16.48 11.20
CA TYR A 66 -6.88 -16.25 11.32
C TYR A 66 -6.11 -17.01 10.24
N THR A 67 -5.23 -16.32 9.54
CA THR A 67 -4.49 -16.88 8.40
C THR A 67 -3.00 -16.99 8.74
N LYS A 68 -2.41 -18.14 8.43
CA LYS A 68 -0.97 -18.36 8.46
C LYS A 68 -0.38 -17.92 7.12
N LEU A 69 0.74 -17.19 7.14
CA LEU A 69 1.50 -16.90 5.93
C LEU A 69 2.05 -18.20 5.31
N PRO A 70 1.74 -18.50 4.04
CA PRO A 70 2.26 -19.70 3.38
C PRO A 70 3.75 -19.57 3.06
N GLU A 71 4.44 -20.68 2.88
CA GLU A 71 5.86 -20.67 2.51
C GLU A 71 6.12 -19.94 1.20
N SER A 72 5.23 -20.08 0.23
CA SER A 72 5.28 -19.38 -1.05
C SER A 72 5.35 -17.84 -0.92
N TYR A 73 4.77 -17.26 0.13
CA TYR A 73 4.90 -15.82 0.41
C TYR A 73 6.36 -15.41 0.61
N TYR A 74 7.09 -16.19 1.41
CA TYR A 74 8.50 -15.92 1.70
C TYR A 74 9.39 -16.19 0.49
N GLU A 75 9.09 -17.23 -0.29
CA GLU A 75 9.82 -17.58 -1.51
C GLU A 75 9.70 -16.49 -2.57
N GLU A 76 8.48 -16.01 -2.84
CA GLU A 76 8.25 -14.94 -3.82
C GLU A 76 8.83 -13.60 -3.35
N TYR A 77 8.78 -13.30 -2.06
CA TYR A 77 9.44 -12.12 -1.50
C TYR A 77 10.97 -12.16 -1.70
N LYS A 78 11.61 -13.27 -1.38
CA LYS A 78 13.04 -13.49 -1.58
C LYS A 78 13.44 -13.39 -3.04
N LYS A 79 12.68 -14.05 -3.91
CA LYS A 79 12.89 -14.03 -5.36
C LYS A 79 12.80 -12.61 -5.93
N TRP A 80 11.79 -11.85 -5.52
CA TRP A 80 11.63 -10.45 -5.93
C TRP A 80 12.84 -9.60 -5.54
N HIS A 81 13.30 -9.70 -4.29
CA HIS A 81 14.45 -8.93 -3.81
C HIS A 81 15.75 -9.33 -4.51
N LYS A 82 15.94 -10.63 -4.76
CA LYS A 82 17.09 -11.09 -5.52
C LYS A 82 17.09 -10.57 -6.96
N GLN A 83 15.94 -10.62 -7.64
CA GLN A 83 15.82 -10.17 -9.02
C GLN A 83 15.94 -8.65 -9.19
N LYS A 84 15.40 -7.87 -8.27
CA LYS A 84 15.34 -6.41 -8.39
C LYS A 84 16.55 -5.68 -7.82
N TYR A 85 17.14 -6.22 -6.76
CA TYR A 85 18.14 -5.51 -5.97
C TYR A 85 19.42 -6.32 -5.75
N ASP A 86 19.47 -7.56 -6.26
CA ASP A 86 20.54 -8.53 -5.99
C ASP A 86 20.78 -8.81 -4.49
N ILE A 87 19.71 -8.72 -3.70
CA ILE A 87 19.74 -8.95 -2.25
C ILE A 87 19.24 -10.36 -1.93
N ASN A 88 20.04 -11.12 -1.18
CA ASN A 88 19.61 -12.41 -0.62
C ASN A 88 18.97 -12.17 0.74
N VAL A 89 17.63 -12.21 0.79
CA VAL A 89 16.87 -12.04 2.02
C VAL A 89 16.65 -13.39 2.70
N GLU A 90 16.89 -13.48 4.00
CA GLU A 90 16.58 -14.68 4.78
C GLU A 90 15.15 -14.61 5.36
N LYS A 91 14.46 -15.75 5.41
CA LYS A 91 13.09 -15.84 5.92
C LYS A 91 12.94 -15.25 7.33
N GLN A 92 13.91 -15.48 8.18
CA GLN A 92 13.92 -14.99 9.57
C GLN A 92 13.98 -13.45 9.68
N TRP A 93 14.36 -12.73 8.63
CA TRP A 93 14.39 -11.27 8.60
C TRP A 93 13.04 -10.66 8.22
N ILE A 94 12.14 -11.48 7.68
CA ILE A 94 10.85 -11.00 7.17
C ILE A 94 9.83 -10.97 8.31
N ARG A 95 9.17 -9.84 8.48
CA ARG A 95 8.01 -9.66 9.35
C ARG A 95 6.88 -9.04 8.55
N PHE A 96 5.71 -9.62 8.69
CA PHE A 96 4.50 -9.07 8.08
C PHE A 96 4.00 -7.87 8.90
N ALA A 97 3.65 -6.80 8.21
CA ALA A 97 2.90 -5.67 8.76
C ALA A 97 1.79 -5.27 7.77
N PRO A 98 0.62 -4.83 8.24
CA PRO A 98 -0.50 -4.45 7.37
C PRO A 98 -0.22 -3.19 6.53
N GLY A 99 0.86 -2.46 6.83
CA GLY A 99 1.33 -1.31 6.08
C GLY A 99 2.59 -0.69 6.68
N ILE A 100 3.35 0.03 5.86
CA ILE A 100 4.64 0.62 6.27
C ILE A 100 4.46 1.65 7.41
N VAL A 101 3.42 2.48 7.39
CA VAL A 101 3.17 3.46 8.46
C VAL A 101 2.99 2.75 9.81
N GLN A 102 2.23 1.65 9.83
CA GLN A 102 2.07 0.83 11.04
C GLN A 102 3.37 0.18 11.48
N ALA A 103 4.18 -0.30 10.53
CA ALA A 103 5.49 -0.86 10.83
C ALA A 103 6.45 0.18 11.45
N ILE A 104 6.45 1.41 10.93
CA ILE A 104 7.23 2.52 11.49
C ILE A 104 6.82 2.79 12.95
N LEU A 105 5.52 2.86 13.21
CA LEU A 105 5.01 3.06 14.56
C LEU A 105 5.49 1.94 15.52
N TRP A 106 5.43 0.68 15.09
CA TRP A 106 5.93 -0.44 15.89
C TRP A 106 7.43 -0.36 16.16
N VAL A 107 8.22 0.05 15.17
CA VAL A 107 9.68 0.24 15.34
C VAL A 107 9.96 1.37 16.33
N ILE A 108 9.27 2.50 16.21
CA ILE A 108 9.40 3.62 17.14
C ILE A 108 9.08 3.14 18.57
N HIS A 109 7.95 2.48 18.79
CA HIS A 109 7.57 1.97 20.11
C HIS A 109 8.57 0.93 20.67
N ALA A 110 9.17 0.10 19.81
CA ALA A 110 10.13 -0.92 20.24
C ALA A 110 11.51 -0.35 20.63
N TYR A 111 11.95 0.72 19.96
CA TYR A 111 13.31 1.23 20.10
C TYR A 111 13.44 2.57 20.78
N THR A 112 12.31 3.25 21.07
CA THR A 112 12.32 4.54 21.78
C THR A 112 11.63 4.45 23.12
N LYS A 113 11.94 5.41 24.00
CA LYS A 113 11.27 5.66 25.27
C LYS A 113 10.69 7.07 25.27
N LYS A 114 9.88 7.40 26.26
CA LYS A 114 9.45 8.78 26.50
C LYS A 114 10.68 9.70 26.52
N ASP A 115 10.57 10.86 25.92
CA ASP A 115 11.61 11.88 25.78
C ASP A 115 12.76 11.56 24.81
N HIS A 116 12.69 10.44 24.09
CA HIS A 116 13.57 10.22 22.94
C HIS A 116 13.07 11.00 21.71
N SER A 117 14.02 11.37 20.83
CA SER A 117 13.73 12.05 19.57
C SER A 117 13.87 11.10 18.39
N VAL A 118 13.06 11.33 17.35
CA VAL A 118 13.16 10.64 16.07
C VAL A 118 13.48 11.68 14.99
N ILE A 119 14.53 11.41 14.20
CA ILE A 119 14.93 12.30 13.12
C ILE A 119 14.18 11.92 11.85
N ILE A 120 13.58 12.90 11.20
CA ILE A 120 13.01 12.79 9.85
C ILE A 120 13.71 13.79 8.92
N MET A 121 13.72 13.52 7.62
CA MET A 121 14.38 14.35 6.60
C MET A 121 13.33 14.96 5.65
N PRO A 122 12.74 16.13 5.99
CA PRO A 122 11.80 16.80 5.10
C PRO A 122 12.49 17.32 3.82
N PRO A 123 11.75 17.37 2.68
CA PRO A 123 10.36 16.98 2.51
C PRO A 123 10.19 15.46 2.49
N VAL A 124 9.26 14.92 3.29
CA VAL A 124 8.99 13.48 3.43
C VAL A 124 7.48 13.24 3.55
N TYR A 125 7.06 12.03 3.31
CA TYR A 125 5.67 11.62 3.42
C TYR A 125 5.09 11.95 4.81
N TYR A 126 4.04 12.77 4.83
CA TYR A 126 3.51 13.38 6.05
C TYR A 126 3.14 12.39 7.19
N PRO A 127 2.68 11.13 6.91
CA PRO A 127 2.39 10.17 7.98
C PRO A 127 3.60 9.79 8.84
N PHE A 128 4.84 10.01 8.36
CA PHE A 128 6.02 9.74 9.17
C PHE A 128 6.08 10.67 10.38
N ALA A 129 5.82 11.97 10.18
CA ALA A 129 5.75 12.92 11.28
C ALA A 129 4.58 12.60 12.24
N ASN A 130 3.44 12.14 11.71
CA ASN A 130 2.29 11.76 12.52
C ASN A 130 2.54 10.50 13.36
N SER A 131 3.41 9.59 12.89
CA SER A 131 3.77 8.37 13.63
C SER A 131 4.68 8.61 14.84
N ILE A 132 5.25 9.82 14.97
CA ILE A 132 6.16 10.21 16.05
C ILE A 132 5.43 10.94 17.18
N ARG A 133 4.30 11.57 16.86
CA ARG A 133 3.47 12.35 17.79
C ARG A 133 2.49 11.47 18.56
#